data_2aac07dd8125b31966a3186671b05b36
#
_entry.id   2aac07dd8125b31966a3186671b05b36
#
_cell.length_a   1.000
_cell.length_b   1.000
_cell.length_c   1.000
_cell.angle_alpha   90.00
_cell.angle_beta   90.00
_cell.angle_gamma   90.00
#
_symmetry.space_group_name_H-M   'P 1'
#
loop_
_entity.id
_entity.type
_entity.pdbx_description
1 polymer ?
#
loop_
_entity_poly.entity_id
_entity_poly.type
_entity_poly.pdbx_seq_one_letter_code
_entity_poly.pdbx_strand_id
1 'polypeptide(L)'
;LWIDAIKKRNDYIPIDVHWSEVPGRDDEWKEQTIRNTSPEQFQQEFECEFLGSVNTLISPSKIKSLVYDTPKRSKQSVEQFEEPIKGRTYVCTVDVARGVDKDYSAFVVFDVTKMPFRVVAIYKNNEVKPFVFPNIISEIAKRYNNAHILTEVNDIGQQIAEALQYEIEYPNVLMCTQKGRAGQILGAMYSGRGSGFGVRMTKQIKRIGCANIKSLIEGDKMIINDFNIIEEMSTFAR
;
A
#
# COMPACT_ATOMS: atom_id res chain seq x y z
N LEU A 1 3.49 -15.69 16.99
CA LEU A 1 3.42 -17.04 17.59
C LEU A 1 2.60 -18.02 16.74
N TRP A 2 1.29 -17.76 16.47
CA TRP A 2 0.42 -18.67 15.68
C TRP A 2 0.93 -18.86 14.24
N ILE A 3 1.17 -17.78 13.53
CA ILE A 3 1.72 -17.80 12.16
C ILE A 3 3.08 -18.49 12.12
N ASP A 4 3.90 -18.29 13.14
CA ASP A 4 5.22 -18.92 13.22
C ASP A 4 5.11 -20.43 13.51
N ALA A 5 4.10 -20.86 14.26
CA ALA A 5 3.80 -22.26 14.48
C ALA A 5 3.34 -22.95 13.18
N ILE A 6 2.43 -22.33 12.43
CA ILE A 6 1.98 -22.83 11.12
C ILE A 6 3.16 -22.92 10.14
N LYS A 7 4.03 -21.91 10.12
CA LYS A 7 5.24 -21.86 9.26
C LYS A 7 6.40 -22.71 9.81
N LYS A 8 6.20 -23.46 10.90
CA LYS A 8 7.24 -24.27 11.58
C LYS A 8 8.50 -23.47 11.96
N ARG A 9 8.32 -22.21 12.37
CA ARG A 9 9.39 -21.32 12.80
C ARG A 9 9.62 -21.34 14.32
N ASN A 10 8.79 -22.08 15.05
CA ASN A 10 8.91 -22.32 16.49
C ASN A 10 8.43 -23.75 16.82
N ASP A 11 8.60 -24.16 18.08
CA ASP A 11 8.28 -25.52 18.56
C ASP A 11 6.81 -25.67 18.99
N TYR A 12 5.96 -24.69 18.79
CA TYR A 12 4.54 -24.78 19.12
C TYR A 12 3.77 -25.57 18.06
N ILE A 13 2.86 -26.42 18.52
CA ILE A 13 1.93 -27.16 17.67
C ILE A 13 0.65 -26.32 17.58
N PRO A 14 0.28 -25.79 16.39
CA PRO A 14 -0.97 -25.08 16.23
C PRO A 14 -2.13 -26.09 16.31
N ILE A 15 -3.09 -25.82 17.18
CA ILE A 15 -4.34 -26.57 17.29
C ILE A 15 -5.47 -25.60 16.95
N ASP A 16 -6.26 -25.94 15.95
CA ASP A 16 -7.43 -25.18 15.50
C ASP A 16 -8.68 -26.01 15.84
N VAL A 17 -9.63 -25.40 16.54
CA VAL A 17 -10.89 -26.05 16.93
C VAL A 17 -12.03 -25.15 16.50
N HIS A 18 -12.67 -25.50 15.40
CA HIS A 18 -13.82 -24.77 14.91
C HIS A 18 -15.02 -24.95 15.83
N TRP A 19 -15.87 -23.92 15.98
CA TRP A 19 -17.01 -23.96 16.90
C TRP A 19 -17.96 -25.13 16.65
N SER A 20 -18.14 -25.53 15.38
CA SER A 20 -19.00 -26.66 14.99
C SER A 20 -18.46 -28.04 15.44
N GLU A 21 -17.20 -28.13 15.84
CA GLU A 21 -16.58 -29.32 16.36
C GLU A 21 -16.80 -29.47 17.88
N VAL A 22 -17.33 -28.44 18.52
CA VAL A 22 -17.58 -28.42 19.96
C VAL A 22 -19.00 -29.01 20.23
N PRO A 23 -19.16 -30.10 21.00
CA PRO A 23 -20.46 -30.66 21.30
C PRO A 23 -21.43 -29.61 21.89
N GLY A 24 -22.66 -29.62 21.39
CA GLY A 24 -23.72 -28.68 21.83
C GLY A 24 -23.71 -27.30 21.18
N ARG A 25 -22.83 -27.07 20.21
CA ARG A 25 -22.82 -25.86 19.38
C ARG A 25 -23.33 -26.20 17.99
N ASP A 26 -24.58 -25.83 17.72
CA ASP A 26 -25.26 -25.98 16.43
C ASP A 26 -25.56 -24.63 15.79
N ASP A 27 -26.27 -24.62 14.68
CA ASP A 27 -26.63 -23.40 13.97
C ASP A 27 -27.54 -22.48 14.80
N GLU A 28 -28.37 -23.04 15.67
CA GLU A 28 -29.23 -22.26 16.58
C GLU A 28 -28.37 -21.53 17.62
N TRP A 29 -27.38 -22.22 18.20
CA TRP A 29 -26.39 -21.63 19.08
C TRP A 29 -25.59 -20.52 18.38
N LYS A 30 -25.19 -20.73 17.10
CA LYS A 30 -24.50 -19.72 16.29
C LYS A 30 -25.33 -18.46 16.14
N GLU A 31 -26.61 -18.59 15.72
CA GLU A 31 -27.49 -17.45 15.54
C GLU A 31 -27.75 -16.70 16.84
N GLN A 32 -27.92 -17.42 17.95
CA GLN A 32 -28.11 -16.81 19.26
C GLN A 32 -26.85 -16.05 19.72
N THR A 33 -25.67 -16.62 19.48
CA THR A 33 -24.41 -15.98 19.83
C THR A 33 -24.17 -14.73 19.01
N ILE A 34 -24.46 -14.76 17.70
CA ILE A 34 -24.36 -13.56 16.82
C ILE A 34 -25.34 -12.47 17.28
N ARG A 35 -26.56 -12.81 17.69
CA ARG A 35 -27.53 -11.84 18.21
C ARG A 35 -27.08 -11.16 19.51
N ASN A 36 -26.35 -11.88 20.34
CA ASN A 36 -25.88 -11.41 21.64
C ASN A 36 -24.52 -10.66 21.55
N THR A 37 -23.82 -10.81 20.45
CA THR A 37 -22.50 -10.17 20.21
C THR A 37 -22.55 -9.33 18.92
N SER A 38 -21.83 -9.74 17.91
CA SER A 38 -21.94 -9.26 16.54
C SER A 38 -21.43 -10.33 15.58
N PRO A 39 -21.75 -10.25 14.27
CA PRO A 39 -21.18 -11.16 13.28
C PRO A 39 -19.64 -11.11 13.26
N GLU A 40 -19.05 -9.93 13.40
CA GLU A 40 -17.60 -9.74 13.41
C GLU A 40 -16.95 -10.37 14.64
N GLN A 41 -17.58 -10.21 15.82
CA GLN A 41 -17.09 -10.83 17.06
C GLN A 41 -17.23 -12.34 17.01
N PHE A 42 -18.31 -12.86 16.44
CA PHE A 42 -18.50 -14.29 16.25
C PHE A 42 -17.42 -14.89 15.35
N GLN A 43 -17.12 -14.26 14.23
CA GLN A 43 -16.05 -14.68 13.33
C GLN A 43 -14.70 -14.69 14.02
N GLN A 44 -14.40 -13.69 14.83
CA GLN A 44 -13.13 -13.57 15.52
C GLN A 44 -12.95 -14.62 16.62
N GLU A 45 -14.01 -14.89 17.41
CA GLU A 45 -13.89 -15.71 18.62
C GLU A 45 -14.21 -17.19 18.36
N PHE A 46 -15.05 -17.50 17.40
CA PHE A 46 -15.58 -18.84 17.22
C PHE A 46 -15.30 -19.46 15.85
N GLU A 47 -15.18 -18.69 14.78
CA GLU A 47 -14.83 -19.25 13.47
C GLU A 47 -13.30 -19.39 13.30
N CYS A 48 -12.53 -19.24 14.38
CA CYS A 48 -11.06 -19.28 14.38
C CYS A 48 -10.46 -18.37 13.31
N GLU A 49 -11.24 -17.41 12.86
CA GLU A 49 -10.79 -16.45 11.90
C GLU A 49 -9.88 -15.45 12.61
N PHE A 50 -8.59 -15.50 12.31
CA PHE A 50 -7.66 -14.47 12.71
C PHE A 50 -8.03 -13.18 11.94
N LEU A 51 -9.13 -12.56 12.37
CA LEU A 51 -9.43 -11.20 11.93
C LEU A 51 -8.29 -10.34 12.48
N GLY A 52 -7.48 -9.77 11.61
CA GLY A 52 -6.51 -8.75 12.00
C GLY A 52 -7.20 -7.71 12.90
N SER A 53 -6.44 -6.89 13.61
CA SER A 53 -7.00 -6.00 14.65
C SER A 53 -8.32 -5.36 14.18
N VAL A 54 -9.34 -5.39 15.03
CA VAL A 54 -10.71 -4.89 14.76
C VAL A 54 -10.73 -3.43 14.26
N ASN A 55 -9.61 -2.72 14.39
CA ASN A 55 -9.44 -1.31 14.02
C ASN A 55 -8.58 -1.09 12.77
N THR A 56 -8.44 -2.08 11.88
CA THR A 56 -7.70 -1.89 10.63
C THR A 56 -8.40 -0.92 9.68
N LEU A 57 -7.62 -0.29 8.81
CA LEU A 57 -8.13 0.64 7.80
C LEU A 57 -9.09 -0.08 6.83
N ILE A 58 -8.70 -1.24 6.34
CA ILE A 58 -9.49 -2.10 5.45
C ILE A 58 -10.15 -3.19 6.28
N SER A 59 -11.41 -3.52 5.97
CA SER A 59 -12.12 -4.57 6.70
C SER A 59 -11.42 -5.93 6.55
N PRO A 60 -11.35 -6.73 7.62
CA PRO A 60 -10.69 -8.04 7.58
C PRO A 60 -11.29 -8.97 6.52
N SER A 61 -12.61 -8.96 6.35
CA SER A 61 -13.31 -9.72 5.31
C SER A 61 -12.84 -9.35 3.91
N LYS A 62 -12.61 -8.04 3.67
CA LYS A 62 -12.09 -7.56 2.40
C LYS A 62 -10.65 -8.00 2.17
N ILE A 63 -9.78 -7.85 3.18
CA ILE A 63 -8.37 -8.30 3.10
C ILE A 63 -8.28 -9.78 2.72
N LYS A 64 -9.10 -10.63 3.33
CA LYS A 64 -9.16 -12.08 3.01
C LYS A 64 -9.60 -12.37 1.57
N SER A 65 -10.45 -11.53 1.01
CA SER A 65 -10.92 -11.68 -0.39
C SER A 65 -9.93 -11.20 -1.43
N LEU A 66 -8.87 -10.50 -1.03
CA LEU A 66 -7.85 -10.01 -1.95
C LEU A 66 -6.99 -11.17 -2.45
N VAL A 67 -6.80 -11.22 -3.76
CA VAL A 67 -5.95 -12.21 -4.42
C VAL A 67 -4.64 -11.53 -4.80
N TYR A 68 -3.53 -12.21 -4.58
CA TYR A 68 -2.21 -11.76 -4.97
C TYR A 68 -1.61 -12.67 -6.04
N ASP A 69 -0.67 -12.12 -6.80
CA ASP A 69 0.08 -12.82 -7.84
C ASP A 69 1.55 -12.92 -7.47
N THR A 70 2.25 -13.85 -8.07
CA THR A 70 3.72 -13.84 -8.06
C THR A 70 4.23 -12.83 -9.08
N PRO A 71 5.28 -12.04 -8.75
CA PRO A 71 5.85 -11.10 -9.71
C PRO A 71 6.39 -11.85 -10.94
N LYS A 72 6.06 -11.36 -12.14
CA LYS A 72 6.58 -11.89 -13.42
C LYS A 72 8.08 -11.68 -13.56
N ARG A 73 8.59 -10.66 -12.88
CA ARG A 73 10.01 -10.31 -12.87
C ARG A 73 10.36 -9.72 -11.51
N SER A 74 11.48 -10.20 -10.94
CA SER A 74 12.09 -9.62 -9.75
C SER A 74 13.56 -9.35 -10.03
N LYS A 75 13.98 -8.09 -9.91
CA LYS A 75 15.37 -7.68 -10.12
C LYS A 75 15.66 -6.42 -9.31
N GLN A 76 16.78 -6.42 -8.56
CA GLN A 76 17.27 -5.26 -7.81
C GLN A 76 16.19 -4.63 -6.92
N SER A 77 15.50 -5.44 -6.14
CA SER A 77 14.40 -5.02 -5.26
C SER A 77 13.17 -4.44 -5.98
N VAL A 78 13.11 -4.50 -7.31
CA VAL A 78 11.92 -4.18 -8.11
C VAL A 78 11.18 -5.47 -8.41
N GLU A 79 9.93 -5.55 -8.00
CA GLU A 79 8.99 -6.61 -8.35
C GLU A 79 7.97 -6.10 -9.35
N GLN A 80 7.88 -6.76 -10.49
CA GLN A 80 7.01 -6.37 -11.60
C GLN A 80 5.93 -7.41 -11.81
N PHE A 81 4.68 -7.00 -11.68
CA PHE A 81 3.49 -7.85 -11.86
C PHE A 81 2.93 -7.77 -13.28
N GLU A 82 2.96 -6.58 -13.89
CA GLU A 82 2.47 -6.37 -15.24
C GLU A 82 3.49 -5.59 -16.08
N GLU A 83 3.63 -5.98 -17.35
CA GLU A 83 4.45 -5.23 -18.30
C GLU A 83 3.77 -3.90 -18.68
N PRO A 84 4.54 -2.83 -18.92
CA PRO A 84 3.99 -1.56 -19.37
C PRO A 84 3.32 -1.71 -20.76
N ILE A 85 2.16 -1.09 -20.90
CA ILE A 85 1.39 -1.09 -22.15
C ILE A 85 1.39 0.32 -22.73
N LYS A 86 1.79 0.47 -23.98
CA LYS A 86 1.83 1.75 -24.68
C LYS A 86 0.47 2.46 -24.64
N GLY A 87 0.48 3.76 -24.34
CA GLY A 87 -0.73 4.60 -24.27
C GLY A 87 -1.49 4.52 -22.94
N ARG A 88 -1.04 3.69 -21.98
CA ARG A 88 -1.58 3.71 -20.62
C ARG A 88 -0.94 4.81 -19.78
N THR A 89 -1.69 5.28 -18.81
CA THR A 89 -1.25 6.28 -17.81
C THR A 89 -0.87 5.61 -16.51
N TYR A 90 0.34 5.90 -16.04
CA TYR A 90 0.88 5.35 -14.80
C TYR A 90 1.21 6.45 -13.81
N VAL A 91 1.09 6.11 -12.52
CA VAL A 91 1.53 6.96 -11.39
C VAL A 91 2.48 6.15 -10.53
N CYS A 92 3.59 6.76 -10.16
CA CYS A 92 4.58 6.22 -9.24
C CYS A 92 4.53 7.01 -7.94
N THR A 93 4.11 6.41 -6.84
CA THR A 93 4.15 7.03 -5.51
C THR A 93 5.41 6.58 -4.79
N VAL A 94 6.12 7.53 -4.19
CA VAL A 94 7.44 7.32 -3.60
C VAL A 94 7.44 7.75 -2.13
N ASP A 95 7.89 6.86 -1.27
CA ASP A 95 8.21 7.11 0.14
C ASP A 95 9.71 6.86 0.35
N VAL A 96 10.37 7.75 1.08
CA VAL A 96 11.83 7.77 1.17
C VAL A 96 12.32 7.66 2.60
N ALA A 97 13.15 6.65 2.86
CA ALA A 97 13.86 6.48 4.11
C ALA A 97 15.32 6.94 4.02
N ARG A 98 15.94 7.15 5.16
CA ARG A 98 17.35 7.61 5.25
C ARG A 98 18.39 6.56 4.90
N GLY A 99 17.98 5.30 4.66
CA GLY A 99 18.89 4.21 4.30
C GLY A 99 19.83 3.77 5.43
N VAL A 100 19.32 3.78 6.67
CA VAL A 100 20.07 3.39 7.87
C VAL A 100 19.52 2.10 8.50
N ASP A 101 19.21 1.13 7.68
CA ASP A 101 18.81 -0.26 8.02
C ASP A 101 17.48 -0.43 8.80
N LYS A 102 16.80 0.64 9.17
CA LYS A 102 15.55 0.56 9.96
C LYS A 102 14.30 0.77 9.13
N ASP A 103 14.32 1.77 8.25
CA ASP A 103 13.16 2.15 7.45
C ASP A 103 13.42 1.87 5.97
N TYR A 104 12.37 1.52 5.24
CA TYR A 104 12.45 1.19 3.82
C TYR A 104 12.18 2.42 2.94
N SER A 105 13.04 2.63 1.94
CA SER A 105 12.66 3.42 0.77
C SER A 105 11.82 2.55 -0.15
N ALA A 106 10.66 3.05 -0.54
CA ALA A 106 9.71 2.29 -1.34
C ALA A 106 9.09 3.14 -2.44
N PHE A 107 8.67 2.51 -3.53
CA PHE A 107 7.73 3.08 -4.47
C PHE A 107 6.75 2.03 -4.99
N VAL A 108 5.57 2.50 -5.37
CA VAL A 108 4.54 1.67 -6.00
C VAL A 108 4.13 2.33 -7.31
N VAL A 109 4.10 1.55 -8.39
CA VAL A 109 3.61 1.99 -9.69
C VAL A 109 2.19 1.46 -9.91
N PHE A 110 1.28 2.38 -10.23
CA PHE A 110 -0.12 2.09 -10.50
C PHE A 110 -0.45 2.35 -11.97
N ASP A 111 -1.18 1.43 -12.59
CA ASP A 111 -1.93 1.73 -13.81
C ASP A 111 -3.24 2.42 -13.41
N VAL A 112 -3.36 3.68 -13.78
CA VAL A 112 -4.54 4.53 -13.47
C VAL A 112 -5.36 4.88 -14.71
N THR A 113 -5.11 4.18 -15.82
CA THR A 113 -5.80 4.43 -17.10
C THR A 113 -7.30 4.27 -17.00
N LYS A 114 -7.75 3.25 -16.29
CA LYS A 114 -9.16 2.94 -16.03
C LYS A 114 -9.32 2.13 -14.76
N MET A 115 -10.48 2.22 -14.13
CA MET A 115 -10.82 1.36 -13.00
C MET A 115 -11.13 -0.08 -13.45
N PRO A 116 -10.80 -1.07 -12.63
CA PRO A 116 -10.04 -0.96 -11.39
C PRO A 116 -8.60 -0.55 -11.64
N PHE A 117 -8.06 0.37 -10.82
CA PHE A 117 -6.64 0.71 -10.81
C PHE A 117 -5.83 -0.52 -10.37
N ARG A 118 -4.57 -0.62 -10.83
CA ARG A 118 -3.79 -1.84 -10.63
C ARG A 118 -2.39 -1.50 -10.13
N VAL A 119 -1.93 -2.19 -9.10
CA VAL A 119 -0.51 -2.19 -8.73
C VAL A 119 0.24 -3.02 -9.77
N VAL A 120 1.15 -2.42 -10.53
CA VAL A 120 1.86 -3.09 -11.63
C VAL A 120 3.33 -3.33 -11.35
N ALA A 121 3.94 -2.54 -10.48
CA ALA A 121 5.29 -2.76 -9.98
C ALA A 121 5.47 -2.15 -8.60
N ILE A 122 6.38 -2.72 -7.82
CA ILE A 122 6.78 -2.23 -6.50
C ILE A 122 8.30 -2.25 -6.37
N TYR A 123 8.79 -1.43 -5.45
CA TYR A 123 10.16 -1.43 -4.98
C TYR A 123 10.16 -1.28 -3.47
N LYS A 124 10.99 -2.04 -2.76
CA LYS A 124 11.17 -1.92 -1.32
C LYS A 124 12.60 -2.30 -0.96
N ASN A 125 13.36 -1.36 -0.37
CA ASN A 125 14.74 -1.59 0.02
C ASN A 125 15.14 -0.67 1.17
N ASN A 126 15.82 -1.20 2.19
CA ASN A 126 16.29 -0.46 3.36
C ASN A 126 17.79 -0.11 3.32
N GLU A 127 18.51 -0.59 2.31
CA GLU A 127 19.96 -0.36 2.15
C GLU A 127 20.27 0.68 1.06
N VAL A 128 19.26 1.06 0.25
CA VAL A 128 19.45 2.01 -0.85
C VAL A 128 19.87 3.36 -0.33
N LYS A 129 20.98 3.86 -0.85
CA LYS A 129 21.46 5.22 -0.51
C LYS A 129 20.59 6.26 -1.19
N PRO A 130 20.23 7.36 -0.49
CA PRO A 130 19.34 8.40 -1.03
C PRO A 130 19.78 8.97 -2.38
N PHE A 131 21.08 9.18 -2.60
CA PHE A 131 21.58 9.74 -3.85
C PHE A 131 21.47 8.80 -5.07
N VAL A 132 21.31 7.49 -4.85
CA VAL A 132 21.10 6.49 -5.92
C VAL A 132 19.62 6.34 -6.25
N PHE A 133 18.76 6.53 -5.27
CA PHE A 133 17.34 6.21 -5.36
C PHE A 133 16.60 6.98 -6.47
N PRO A 134 16.87 8.29 -6.75
CA PRO A 134 16.23 9.00 -7.87
C PRO A 134 16.48 8.34 -9.23
N ASN A 135 17.66 7.77 -9.45
CA ASN A 135 17.98 7.07 -10.70
C ASN A 135 17.15 5.80 -10.87
N ILE A 136 16.95 5.03 -9.79
CA ILE A 136 16.12 3.82 -9.79
C ILE A 136 14.66 4.19 -10.08
N ILE A 137 14.13 5.22 -9.39
CA ILE A 137 12.77 5.72 -9.61
C ILE A 137 12.59 6.12 -11.07
N SER A 138 13.49 6.96 -11.61
CA SER A 138 13.38 7.48 -12.97
C SER A 138 13.48 6.38 -14.03
N GLU A 139 14.34 5.38 -13.83
CA GLU A 139 14.47 4.23 -14.73
C GLU A 139 13.14 3.47 -14.85
N ILE A 140 12.55 3.14 -13.71
CA ILE A 140 11.29 2.39 -13.68
C ILE A 140 10.14 3.26 -14.20
N ALA A 141 10.04 4.52 -13.78
CA ALA A 141 8.99 5.42 -14.24
C ALA A 141 9.06 5.67 -15.76
N LYS A 142 10.25 5.78 -16.36
CA LYS A 142 10.44 5.86 -17.82
C LYS A 142 9.91 4.61 -18.53
N ARG A 143 10.15 3.42 -17.98
CA ARG A 143 9.62 2.16 -18.54
C ARG A 143 8.10 2.13 -18.56
N TYR A 144 7.45 2.69 -17.53
CA TYR A 144 6.01 2.81 -17.43
C TYR A 144 5.49 4.11 -18.08
N ASN A 145 5.82 4.33 -19.35
CA ASN A 145 5.37 5.45 -20.22
C ASN A 145 5.64 6.84 -19.61
N ASN A 146 6.76 7.06 -18.95
CA ASN A 146 7.06 8.25 -18.16
C ASN A 146 5.98 8.51 -17.10
N ALA A 147 5.78 7.55 -16.21
CA ALA A 147 4.81 7.62 -15.13
C ALA A 147 4.89 8.95 -14.36
N HIS A 148 3.76 9.48 -13.92
CA HIS A 148 3.74 10.66 -13.06
C HIS A 148 4.29 10.28 -11.68
N ILE A 149 5.34 10.97 -11.21
CA ILE A 149 5.99 10.69 -9.93
C ILE A 149 5.45 11.62 -8.85
N LEU A 150 4.92 11.03 -7.77
CA LEU A 150 4.51 11.72 -6.55
C LEU A 150 5.38 11.28 -5.39
N THR A 151 6.28 12.14 -4.92
CA THR A 151 7.17 11.86 -3.80
C THR A 151 6.59 12.43 -2.51
N GLU A 152 6.60 11.66 -1.42
CA GLU A 152 6.41 12.19 -0.08
C GLU A 152 7.64 13.02 0.30
N VAL A 153 7.43 14.33 0.59
CA VAL A 153 8.53 15.28 0.81
C VAL A 153 8.77 15.64 2.28
N ASN A 154 8.33 14.78 3.16
CA ASN A 154 8.73 14.88 4.56
C ASN A 154 10.20 14.45 4.66
N ASP A 155 10.95 15.09 5.56
CA ASP A 155 12.36 14.78 5.79
C ASP A 155 13.21 14.82 4.50
N ILE A 156 13.85 13.71 4.13
CA ILE A 156 14.78 13.60 2.99
C ILE A 156 14.06 13.54 1.62
N GLY A 157 12.78 13.27 1.59
CA GLY A 157 12.02 13.15 0.34
C GLY A 157 12.02 14.41 -0.52
N GLN A 158 12.20 15.60 0.09
CA GLN A 158 12.36 16.86 -0.64
C GLN A 158 13.58 16.80 -1.57
N GLN A 159 14.72 16.31 -1.09
CA GLN A 159 15.96 16.18 -1.89
C GLN A 159 15.77 15.23 -3.07
N ILE A 160 15.02 14.14 -2.87
CA ILE A 160 14.72 13.17 -3.93
C ILE A 160 13.83 13.81 -5.01
N ALA A 161 12.79 14.55 -4.61
CA ALA A 161 11.92 15.25 -5.55
C ALA A 161 12.68 16.31 -6.36
N GLU A 162 13.57 17.05 -5.72
CA GLU A 162 14.44 18.05 -6.36
C GLU A 162 15.45 17.40 -7.30
N ALA A 163 16.10 16.30 -6.91
CA ALA A 163 17.01 15.54 -7.76
C ALA A 163 16.31 15.00 -9.02
N LEU A 164 15.10 14.46 -8.87
CA LEU A 164 14.29 14.02 -10.02
C LEU A 164 13.99 15.15 -10.98
N GLN A 165 13.66 16.34 -10.48
CA GLN A 165 13.29 17.49 -11.30
C GLN A 165 14.50 18.20 -11.91
N TYR A 166 15.54 18.51 -11.12
CA TYR A 166 16.61 19.40 -11.53
C TYR A 166 17.89 18.69 -11.98
N GLU A 167 18.19 17.50 -11.45
CA GLU A 167 19.40 16.75 -11.82
C GLU A 167 19.12 15.73 -12.93
N ILE A 168 17.99 15.02 -12.82
CA ILE A 168 17.57 13.99 -13.80
C ILE A 168 16.72 14.61 -14.92
N GLU A 169 16.15 15.80 -14.68
CA GLU A 169 15.22 16.49 -15.59
C GLU A 169 14.04 15.58 -15.99
N TYR A 170 13.50 14.87 -15.00
CA TYR A 170 12.38 13.96 -15.26
C TYR A 170 11.09 14.75 -15.56
N PRO A 171 10.39 14.46 -16.68
CA PRO A 171 9.35 15.36 -17.19
C PRO A 171 8.06 15.41 -16.38
N ASN A 172 7.77 14.37 -15.60
CA ASN A 172 6.46 14.20 -14.95
C ASN A 172 6.56 14.11 -13.42
N VAL A 173 7.35 15.00 -12.79
CA VAL A 173 7.35 15.15 -11.33
C VAL A 173 6.14 15.99 -10.91
N LEU A 174 5.26 15.42 -10.07
CA LEU A 174 4.04 16.11 -9.65
C LEU A 174 4.35 17.20 -8.61
N MET A 175 3.70 18.33 -8.79
CA MET A 175 3.71 19.46 -7.85
C MET A 175 2.42 19.48 -7.02
N CYS A 176 2.54 19.77 -5.74
CA CYS A 176 1.38 19.93 -4.85
C CYS A 176 1.42 21.28 -4.12
N THR A 177 0.23 21.76 -3.73
CA THR A 177 0.13 22.89 -2.83
C THR A 177 0.65 22.51 -1.44
N GLN A 178 1.50 23.37 -0.86
CA GLN A 178 2.10 23.19 0.46
C GLN A 178 1.35 23.95 1.56
N LYS A 179 0.50 24.93 1.18
CA LYS A 179 -0.27 25.79 2.09
C LYS A 179 -1.73 25.88 1.64
N GLY A 180 -2.62 26.20 2.56
CA GLY A 180 -4.06 26.31 2.30
C GLY A 180 -4.69 24.93 2.06
N ARG A 181 -5.14 24.64 0.83
CA ARG A 181 -5.62 23.30 0.43
C ARG A 181 -4.43 22.38 0.14
N ALA A 182 -3.62 22.13 1.15
CA ALA A 182 -2.41 21.32 1.01
C ALA A 182 -2.68 19.94 0.38
N GLY A 183 -1.76 19.49 -0.47
CA GLY A 183 -1.84 18.23 -1.18
C GLY A 183 -2.67 18.23 -2.47
N GLN A 184 -3.22 19.38 -2.89
CA GLN A 184 -3.87 19.48 -4.20
C GLN A 184 -2.79 19.45 -5.30
N ILE A 185 -2.91 18.53 -6.24
CA ILE A 185 -2.01 18.44 -7.40
C ILE A 185 -2.23 19.65 -8.30
N LEU A 186 -1.13 20.27 -8.71
CA LEU A 186 -1.12 21.41 -9.59
C LEU A 186 -0.69 20.99 -11.00
N GLY A 187 -1.30 21.56 -12.01
CA GLY A 187 -0.87 21.36 -13.40
C GLY A 187 0.55 21.94 -13.65
N ALA A 188 1.23 21.43 -14.66
CA ALA A 188 2.63 21.75 -15.00
C ALA A 188 2.95 23.25 -15.21
N MET A 189 1.94 24.12 -15.38
CA MET A 189 2.12 25.57 -15.58
C MET A 189 1.98 26.40 -14.30
N TYR A 190 1.76 25.78 -13.13
CA TYR A 190 1.47 26.54 -11.90
C TYR A 190 2.68 26.55 -10.95
N SER A 191 3.51 27.56 -11.04
CA SER A 191 4.60 27.83 -10.08
C SER A 191 4.22 29.03 -9.16
N GLY A 192 3.18 28.85 -8.34
CA GLY A 192 2.75 29.87 -7.39
C GLY A 192 3.46 29.80 -6.03
N ARG A 193 3.48 30.91 -5.27
CA ARG A 193 3.93 30.91 -3.87
C ARG A 193 3.16 29.84 -3.07
N GLY A 194 3.87 28.88 -2.46
CA GLY A 194 3.29 27.82 -1.63
C GLY A 194 3.03 26.51 -2.37
N SER A 195 3.58 26.32 -3.57
CA SER A 195 3.67 25.04 -4.25
C SER A 195 5.08 24.46 -4.15
N GLY A 196 5.21 23.15 -4.30
CA GLY A 196 6.49 22.44 -4.32
C GLY A 196 6.34 21.07 -4.96
N PHE A 197 7.45 20.49 -5.39
CA PHE A 197 7.46 19.12 -5.90
C PHE A 197 7.12 18.13 -4.78
N GLY A 198 6.28 17.15 -5.12
CA GLY A 198 5.83 16.14 -4.18
C GLY A 198 4.78 16.63 -3.18
N VAL A 199 4.40 15.76 -2.26
CA VAL A 199 3.36 16.00 -1.27
C VAL A 199 3.95 15.97 0.15
N ARG A 200 3.69 17.01 0.93
CA ARG A 200 3.99 17.00 2.37
C ARG A 200 2.89 16.26 3.12
N MET A 201 3.22 15.10 3.68
CA MET A 201 2.27 14.30 4.44
C MET A 201 1.94 15.00 5.78
N THR A 202 0.69 15.45 5.91
CA THR A 202 0.11 15.98 7.14
C THR A 202 -0.94 15.01 7.66
N LYS A 203 -1.35 15.15 8.93
CA LYS A 203 -2.44 14.33 9.49
C LYS A 203 -3.72 14.39 8.64
N GLN A 204 -4.05 15.56 8.09
CA GLN A 204 -5.22 15.75 7.23
C GLN A 204 -5.07 15.02 5.89
N ILE A 205 -3.92 15.15 5.21
CA ILE A 205 -3.66 14.48 3.94
C ILE A 205 -3.63 12.97 4.13
N LYS A 206 -2.95 12.48 5.18
CA LYS A 206 -2.94 11.06 5.54
C LYS A 206 -4.37 10.52 5.73
N ARG A 207 -5.21 11.24 6.49
CA ARG A 207 -6.61 10.83 6.71
C ARG A 207 -7.42 10.78 5.41
N ILE A 208 -7.28 11.78 4.53
CA ILE A 208 -7.96 11.81 3.23
C ILE A 208 -7.45 10.68 2.34
N GLY A 209 -6.14 10.48 2.25
CA GLY A 209 -5.52 9.39 1.49
C GLY A 209 -6.00 8.02 1.95
N CYS A 210 -5.99 7.78 3.27
CA CYS A 210 -6.50 6.54 3.86
C CYS A 210 -8.00 6.31 3.56
N ALA A 211 -8.83 7.36 3.62
CA ALA A 211 -10.25 7.23 3.28
C ALA A 211 -10.46 6.90 1.80
N ASN A 212 -9.69 7.53 0.90
CA ASN A 212 -9.77 7.27 -0.53
C ASN A 212 -9.31 5.86 -0.89
N ILE A 213 -8.15 5.41 -0.38
CA ILE A 213 -7.66 4.06 -0.67
C ILE A 213 -8.59 2.99 -0.12
N LYS A 214 -9.16 3.20 1.08
CA LYS A 214 -10.21 2.35 1.64
C LYS A 214 -11.39 2.22 0.67
N SER A 215 -11.91 3.34 0.19
CA SER A 215 -13.06 3.35 -0.75
C SER A 215 -12.74 2.63 -2.07
N LEU A 216 -11.51 2.75 -2.57
CA LEU A 216 -11.08 2.08 -3.79
C LEU A 216 -10.98 0.56 -3.59
N ILE A 217 -10.39 0.11 -2.48
CA ILE A 217 -10.18 -1.31 -2.19
C ILE A 217 -11.52 -1.98 -1.85
N GLU A 218 -12.30 -1.42 -0.93
CA GLU A 218 -13.58 -2.00 -0.52
C GLU A 218 -14.63 -1.96 -1.63
N GLY A 219 -14.51 -1.01 -2.57
CA GLY A 219 -15.38 -0.91 -3.74
C GLY A 219 -14.91 -1.69 -4.97
N ASP A 220 -13.93 -2.58 -4.87
CA ASP A 220 -13.35 -3.35 -5.98
C ASP A 220 -12.80 -2.48 -7.14
N LYS A 221 -12.40 -1.25 -6.80
CA LYS A 221 -11.85 -0.28 -7.76
C LYS A 221 -10.33 -0.24 -7.81
N MET A 222 -9.67 -1.10 -7.02
CA MET A 222 -8.22 -1.26 -6.99
C MET A 222 -7.86 -2.74 -6.86
N ILE A 223 -6.90 -3.18 -7.68
CA ILE A 223 -6.33 -4.53 -7.64
C ILE A 223 -4.91 -4.41 -7.10
N ILE A 224 -4.63 -5.15 -6.04
CA ILE A 224 -3.33 -5.19 -5.37
C ILE A 224 -2.76 -6.58 -5.58
N ASN A 225 -1.74 -6.68 -6.42
CA ASN A 225 -1.15 -7.96 -6.80
C ASN A 225 -0.06 -8.43 -5.82
N ASP A 226 0.38 -7.57 -4.90
CA ASP A 226 1.48 -7.86 -3.98
C ASP A 226 1.00 -8.36 -2.63
N PHE A 227 1.56 -9.50 -2.20
CA PHE A 227 1.25 -10.10 -0.91
C PHE A 227 1.70 -9.24 0.28
N ASN A 228 2.88 -8.60 0.20
CA ASN A 228 3.41 -7.82 1.33
C ASN A 228 2.55 -6.58 1.60
N ILE A 229 2.05 -5.92 0.54
CA ILE A 229 1.10 -4.80 0.70
C ILE A 229 -0.18 -5.28 1.39
N ILE A 230 -0.72 -6.44 0.99
CA ILE A 230 -1.93 -7.02 1.61
C ILE A 230 -1.66 -7.38 3.08
N GLU A 231 -0.50 -7.97 3.38
CA GLU A 231 -0.09 -8.32 4.74
C GLU A 231 0.04 -7.06 5.62
N GLU A 232 0.71 -6.00 5.13
CA GLU A 232 0.83 -4.73 5.86
C GLU A 232 -0.54 -4.07 6.10
N MET A 233 -1.46 -4.13 5.15
CA MET A 233 -2.84 -3.62 5.35
C MET A 233 -3.59 -4.37 6.44
N SER A 234 -3.29 -5.64 6.68
CA SER A 234 -3.91 -6.45 7.74
C SER A 234 -3.57 -5.98 9.16
N THR A 235 -2.50 -5.23 9.30
CA THR A 235 -2.00 -4.68 10.57
C THR A 235 -2.10 -3.15 10.64
N PHE A 236 -2.42 -2.48 9.52
CA PHE A 236 -2.50 -1.03 9.47
C PHE A 236 -3.75 -0.51 10.18
N ALA A 237 -3.56 -0.04 11.42
CA ALA A 237 -4.62 0.49 12.27
C ALA A 237 -4.95 1.96 11.97
N ARG A 238 -6.18 2.38 12.31
CA ARG A 238 -6.66 3.76 12.22
C ARG A 238 -6.06 4.65 13.31
#